data_91af08612c99dd1ceaf9c96a4e2b4a6c
#
_entry.id   91af08612c99dd1ceaf9c96a4e2b4a6c
#
_cell.length_a   1.000
_cell.length_b   1.000
_cell.length_c   1.000
_cell.angle_alpha   90.00
_cell.angle_beta   90.00
_cell.angle_gamma   90.00
#
_symmetry.space_group_name_H-M   'P 1'
#
loop_
_entity.id
_entity.type
_entity.pdbx_description
1 polymer ?
#
loop_
_entity_poly.entity_id
_entity_poly.type
_entity_poly.pdbx_seq_one_letter_code
_entity_poly.pdbx_strand_id
1 'polypeptide(L)'
;MGPGVGDKSAVQRRKTGRTGLIAVVSALGMTMTLAGCGGDSVSPSDVTLKLVAADYGDSKANSSQKYWDELTKEYESDHPGVKVDVSVYSWTDVDRKVKEMVDAGNAPDMAQIGAYADYAAKGQLYRVDELLSIPVQANFVSQLSDAGQTNNTQYGMPFASSTRLLFYNKTLFSQAGLTPPESWNGLAAAAKVLKSEGVTFPYALPLGPEEAQAETMQWLLSGGGAYTDDVGTYSIDSEQNIKTFTWLKDELVGKGLTGPVAPAKLNRADAFAAFARGEVGMLNGHPSLMQAAAKKGVQFGMVPMPGVNGRAKATMGVADWMMAFKKNGHAEQIGDFLDFVYDDKNVLAFSHHYDLLPVTTSASEAMAADEDDQDLAPFLDQLPASVLYPVGKTSWAGISADIKKQIAKAVTPAGSPTGIFSSLQLTATAADSAS
;
A
#
# COMPACT_ATOMS: atom_id res chain seq x y z
N MET A 1 4.85 1.92 -65.17
CA MET A 1 4.65 0.59 -65.78
C MET A 1 3.75 -0.19 -64.82
N GLY A 2 2.44 -0.23 -65.04
CA GLY A 2 1.53 -1.27 -64.60
C GLY A 2 1.50 -2.37 -65.68
N PRO A 3 0.55 -3.28 -65.68
CA PRO A 3 -0.69 -3.53 -64.91
C PRO A 3 -0.96 -5.04 -64.67
N GLY A 4 -2.14 -5.35 -64.09
CA GLY A 4 -2.93 -6.55 -64.38
C GLY A 4 -3.54 -7.15 -63.10
N VAL A 5 -4.72 -6.85 -62.66
CA VAL A 5 -6.11 -7.28 -63.03
C VAL A 5 -6.26 -8.78 -63.13
N GLY A 6 -7.18 -9.30 -62.33
CA GLY A 6 -7.70 -10.67 -62.41
C GLY A 6 -8.77 -10.96 -61.36
N ASP A 7 -9.95 -10.42 -61.62
CA ASP A 7 -11.28 -10.76 -61.10
C ASP A 7 -11.72 -12.20 -61.47
N LYS A 8 -12.47 -12.90 -60.65
CA LYS A 8 -13.67 -13.67 -61.00
C LYS A 8 -14.44 -14.21 -59.80
N SER A 9 -15.59 -13.65 -59.67
CA SER A 9 -16.83 -14.13 -59.10
C SER A 9 -17.34 -15.49 -59.64
N ALA A 10 -18.11 -16.25 -58.80
CA ALA A 10 -19.36 -16.97 -59.14
C ALA A 10 -19.92 -17.64 -57.88
N VAL A 11 -21.01 -17.20 -57.29
CA VAL A 11 -22.44 -17.43 -57.60
C VAL A 11 -22.91 -18.85 -57.26
N GLN A 12 -23.68 -18.91 -56.18
CA GLN A 12 -25.07 -19.47 -55.98
C GLN A 12 -25.33 -20.99 -56.15
N ARG A 13 -25.93 -21.59 -55.11
CA ARG A 13 -27.30 -22.17 -55.23
C ARG A 13 -27.89 -22.68 -53.92
N ARG A 14 -29.12 -22.24 -53.67
CA ARG A 14 -30.09 -22.75 -52.71
C ARG A 14 -30.55 -24.18 -53.07
N LYS A 15 -30.87 -24.98 -52.03
CA LYS A 15 -32.00 -25.92 -52.16
C LYS A 15 -32.71 -26.10 -50.82
N THR A 16 -33.97 -25.82 -50.88
CA THR A 16 -35.07 -26.06 -49.93
C THR A 16 -35.48 -27.53 -49.94
N GLY A 17 -35.84 -28.06 -48.78
CA GLY A 17 -36.53 -29.35 -48.69
C GLY A 17 -37.30 -29.45 -47.37
N ARG A 18 -38.59 -29.56 -47.51
CA ARG A 18 -39.67 -29.55 -46.51
C ARG A 18 -40.00 -30.96 -46.00
N THR A 19 -40.60 -30.96 -44.79
CA THR A 19 -41.66 -31.86 -44.27
C THR A 19 -41.31 -33.14 -43.55
N GLY A 20 -41.94 -33.32 -42.36
CA GLY A 20 -42.23 -34.60 -41.71
C GLY A 20 -42.64 -34.47 -40.25
N LEU A 21 -43.91 -34.09 -39.99
CA LEU A 21 -44.60 -34.26 -38.70
C LEU A 21 -44.89 -35.74 -38.46
N ILE A 22 -44.57 -36.28 -37.26
CA ILE A 22 -45.33 -37.38 -36.67
C ILE A 22 -45.43 -37.16 -35.15
N ALA A 23 -46.66 -36.95 -34.67
CA ALA A 23 -47.05 -36.99 -33.28
C ALA A 23 -47.37 -38.43 -32.88
N VAL A 24 -46.90 -38.89 -31.73
CA VAL A 24 -47.48 -40.04 -31.04
C VAL A 24 -47.71 -39.67 -29.59
N VAL A 25 -48.97 -39.59 -29.24
CA VAL A 25 -49.47 -39.52 -27.87
C VAL A 25 -49.56 -40.96 -27.34
N SER A 26 -49.10 -41.25 -26.17
CA SER A 26 -49.54 -42.39 -25.37
C SER A 26 -49.50 -42.05 -23.90
N ALA A 27 -50.61 -42.24 -23.28
CA ALA A 27 -50.95 -41.88 -21.90
C ALA A 27 -50.71 -43.01 -20.91
N LEU A 28 -50.72 -42.63 -19.66
CA LEU A 28 -51.02 -43.35 -18.42
C LEU A 28 -50.00 -44.32 -17.83
N GLY A 29 -49.65 -44.01 -16.60
CA GLY A 29 -49.04 -44.87 -15.60
C GLY A 29 -48.85 -44.16 -14.27
N MET A 30 -49.94 -43.88 -13.51
CA MET A 30 -49.91 -43.40 -12.13
C MET A 30 -49.42 -44.54 -11.21
N THR A 31 -48.27 -44.40 -10.57
CA THR A 31 -47.95 -45.16 -9.37
C THR A 31 -47.51 -44.16 -8.28
N MET A 32 -48.41 -43.92 -7.33
CA MET A 32 -48.08 -43.30 -6.05
C MET A 32 -47.17 -44.27 -5.25
N THR A 33 -45.95 -43.82 -4.99
CA THR A 33 -45.16 -44.37 -3.86
C THR A 33 -44.94 -43.24 -2.87
N LEU A 34 -45.63 -43.33 -1.72
CA LEU A 34 -45.24 -42.58 -0.53
C LEU A 34 -43.85 -43.08 -0.14
N ALA A 35 -42.86 -42.22 -0.19
CA ALA A 35 -41.58 -42.43 0.45
C ALA A 35 -41.21 -41.19 1.22
N GLY A 36 -41.05 -41.34 2.45
CA GLY A 36 -40.37 -40.76 3.57
C GLY A 36 -39.80 -39.34 3.43
N CYS A 37 -40.10 -38.53 4.44
CA CYS A 37 -39.30 -37.38 4.84
C CYS A 37 -37.84 -37.79 5.00
N GLY A 38 -37.05 -37.57 3.93
CA GLY A 38 -35.61 -37.41 4.04
C GLY A 38 -35.39 -35.91 3.98
N GLY A 39 -34.82 -35.37 5.05
CA GLY A 39 -34.36 -33.98 5.02
C GLY A 39 -33.40 -33.81 3.85
N ASP A 40 -33.75 -32.93 2.91
CA ASP A 40 -32.78 -32.38 1.99
C ASP A 40 -31.70 -31.70 2.80
N SER A 41 -30.60 -32.42 3.02
CA SER A 41 -29.33 -31.76 3.27
C SER A 41 -29.04 -30.97 2.00
N VAL A 42 -29.41 -29.71 1.98
CA VAL A 42 -28.88 -28.75 1.00
C VAL A 42 -27.37 -28.83 1.19
N SER A 43 -26.69 -29.47 0.26
CA SER A 43 -25.23 -29.35 0.19
C SER A 43 -24.94 -27.87 0.07
N PRO A 44 -24.05 -27.31 0.88
CA PRO A 44 -23.64 -25.93 0.69
C PRO A 44 -23.25 -25.77 -0.78
N SER A 45 -23.90 -24.83 -1.49
CA SER A 45 -23.48 -24.52 -2.85
C SER A 45 -22.02 -24.10 -2.79
N ASP A 46 -21.15 -24.77 -3.55
CA ASP A 46 -19.73 -24.41 -3.64
C ASP A 46 -19.61 -22.91 -3.96
N VAL A 47 -18.96 -22.16 -3.07
CA VAL A 47 -18.71 -20.72 -3.22
C VAL A 47 -17.26 -20.52 -3.63
N THR A 48 -17.04 -19.74 -4.67
CA THR A 48 -15.68 -19.31 -5.03
C THR A 48 -15.55 -17.81 -4.77
N LEU A 49 -14.79 -17.45 -3.76
CA LEU A 49 -14.40 -16.07 -3.45
C LEU A 49 -13.26 -15.64 -4.36
N LYS A 50 -13.31 -14.42 -4.87
CA LYS A 50 -12.26 -13.81 -5.68
C LYS A 50 -11.54 -12.74 -4.89
N LEU A 51 -10.23 -12.89 -4.70
CA LEU A 51 -9.36 -11.92 -4.09
C LEU A 51 -8.39 -11.35 -5.12
N VAL A 52 -8.30 -10.04 -5.20
CA VAL A 52 -7.24 -9.33 -5.93
C VAL A 52 -6.28 -8.72 -4.93
N ALA A 53 -4.98 -9.07 -5.02
CA ALA A 53 -3.97 -8.65 -4.08
C ALA A 53 -2.74 -8.04 -4.76
N ALA A 54 -2.02 -7.20 -4.03
CA ALA A 54 -0.76 -6.63 -4.45
C ALA A 54 0.41 -7.61 -4.24
N ASP A 55 1.45 -7.49 -5.05
CA ASP A 55 2.68 -8.26 -4.92
C ASP A 55 3.69 -7.51 -4.04
N TYR A 56 4.06 -8.11 -2.91
CA TYR A 56 5.10 -7.63 -2.01
C TYR A 56 6.46 -8.27 -2.30
N GLY A 57 6.47 -9.32 -3.12
CA GLY A 57 7.70 -10.03 -3.46
C GLY A 57 8.59 -9.25 -4.42
N ASP A 58 9.90 -9.49 -4.33
CA ASP A 58 10.94 -8.95 -5.22
C ASP A 58 11.34 -9.95 -6.32
N SER A 59 10.82 -11.17 -6.27
CA SER A 59 11.16 -12.26 -7.17
C SER A 59 10.04 -13.31 -7.26
N LYS A 60 10.13 -14.21 -8.24
CA LYS A 60 9.19 -15.32 -8.35
C LYS A 60 9.23 -16.28 -7.14
N ALA A 61 10.35 -16.32 -6.41
CA ALA A 61 10.53 -17.23 -5.29
C ALA A 61 9.77 -16.79 -4.03
N ASN A 62 9.62 -15.46 -3.85
CA ASN A 62 8.88 -14.85 -2.73
C ASN A 62 7.67 -14.03 -3.21
N SER A 63 7.07 -14.38 -4.37
CA SER A 63 5.90 -13.67 -4.85
C SER A 63 4.70 -13.87 -3.93
N SER A 64 3.87 -12.84 -3.79
CA SER A 64 2.65 -12.91 -2.98
C SER A 64 1.64 -13.92 -3.52
N GLN A 65 1.70 -14.30 -4.80
CA GLN A 65 0.87 -15.39 -5.32
C GLN A 65 1.14 -16.70 -4.58
N LYS A 66 2.42 -17.04 -4.38
CA LYS A 66 2.80 -18.27 -3.67
C LYS A 66 2.32 -18.26 -2.21
N TYR A 67 2.48 -17.13 -1.52
CA TYR A 67 1.97 -16.96 -0.15
C TYR A 67 0.45 -17.19 -0.09
N TRP A 68 -0.30 -16.54 -0.99
CA TRP A 68 -1.74 -16.69 -1.04
C TRP A 68 -2.19 -18.11 -1.40
N ASP A 69 -1.52 -18.77 -2.35
CA ASP A 69 -1.82 -20.15 -2.74
C ASP A 69 -1.64 -21.13 -1.56
N GLU A 70 -0.64 -20.89 -0.71
CA GLU A 70 -0.39 -21.69 0.50
C GLU A 70 -1.45 -21.42 1.58
N LEU A 71 -1.75 -20.15 1.84
CA LEU A 71 -2.73 -19.71 2.83
C LEU A 71 -4.15 -20.17 2.48
N THR A 72 -4.57 -19.98 1.23
CA THR A 72 -5.92 -20.39 0.79
C THR A 72 -6.09 -21.90 0.80
N LYS A 73 -5.05 -22.65 0.47
CA LYS A 73 -5.07 -24.11 0.57
C LYS A 73 -5.26 -24.61 2.01
N GLU A 74 -4.65 -23.93 2.99
CA GLU A 74 -4.86 -24.23 4.41
C GLU A 74 -6.32 -23.96 4.79
N TYR A 75 -6.85 -22.79 4.45
CA TYR A 75 -8.24 -22.42 4.72
C TYR A 75 -9.25 -23.39 4.08
N GLU A 76 -9.07 -23.70 2.79
CA GLU A 76 -9.97 -24.58 2.03
C GLU A 76 -10.02 -26.02 2.59
N SER A 77 -8.95 -26.48 3.24
CA SER A 77 -8.92 -27.81 3.86
C SER A 77 -9.91 -27.95 5.02
N ASP A 78 -10.12 -26.86 5.75
CA ASP A 78 -10.99 -26.80 6.92
C ASP A 78 -12.39 -26.27 6.59
N HIS A 79 -12.58 -25.72 5.38
CA HIS A 79 -13.85 -25.14 4.92
C HIS A 79 -14.33 -25.78 3.61
N PRO A 80 -14.76 -27.05 3.63
CA PRO A 80 -15.21 -27.74 2.43
C PRO A 80 -16.42 -27.02 1.81
N GLY A 81 -16.35 -26.75 0.50
CA GLY A 81 -17.39 -26.01 -0.25
C GLY A 81 -17.07 -24.52 -0.43
N VAL A 82 -15.98 -24.01 0.16
CA VAL A 82 -15.47 -22.67 -0.13
C VAL A 82 -14.12 -22.76 -0.84
N LYS A 83 -13.96 -21.99 -1.91
CA LYS A 83 -12.70 -21.80 -2.62
C LYS A 83 -12.34 -20.33 -2.65
N VAL A 84 -11.03 -20.02 -2.65
CA VAL A 84 -10.53 -18.65 -2.76
C VAL A 84 -9.58 -18.55 -3.94
N ASP A 85 -10.03 -17.90 -5.00
CA ASP A 85 -9.24 -17.65 -6.22
C ASP A 85 -8.52 -16.30 -6.09
N VAL A 86 -7.19 -16.33 -6.01
CA VAL A 86 -6.37 -15.14 -5.80
C VAL A 86 -5.64 -14.74 -7.07
N SER A 87 -5.77 -13.48 -7.44
CA SER A 87 -5.02 -12.85 -8.54
C SER A 87 -4.11 -11.77 -7.99
N VAL A 88 -2.81 -11.94 -8.15
CA VAL A 88 -1.79 -11.01 -7.65
C VAL A 88 -1.28 -10.12 -8.78
N TYR A 89 -1.20 -8.81 -8.53
CA TYR A 89 -0.68 -7.81 -9.46
C TYR A 89 0.39 -6.94 -8.79
N SER A 90 1.26 -6.36 -9.62
CA SER A 90 2.23 -5.38 -9.12
C SER A 90 1.56 -4.16 -8.48
N TRP A 91 2.25 -3.49 -7.56
CA TRP A 91 1.79 -2.23 -6.94
C TRP A 91 1.52 -1.10 -7.95
N THR A 92 2.14 -1.17 -9.13
CA THR A 92 1.86 -0.21 -10.21
C THR A 92 0.54 -0.47 -10.93
N ASP A 93 -0.01 -1.68 -10.81
CA ASP A 93 -1.15 -2.14 -11.60
C ASP A 93 -2.39 -2.47 -10.77
N VAL A 94 -2.23 -2.91 -9.52
CA VAL A 94 -3.30 -3.52 -8.72
C VAL A 94 -4.51 -2.59 -8.56
N ASP A 95 -4.31 -1.33 -8.18
CA ASP A 95 -5.41 -0.36 -8.01
C ASP A 95 -6.18 -0.14 -9.31
N ARG A 96 -5.45 -0.03 -10.43
CA ARG A 96 -6.04 0.10 -11.75
C ARG A 96 -6.83 -1.15 -12.14
N LYS A 97 -6.31 -2.33 -11.85
CA LYS A 97 -6.98 -3.60 -12.14
C LYS A 97 -8.28 -3.76 -11.37
N VAL A 98 -8.27 -3.48 -10.07
CA VAL A 98 -9.50 -3.50 -9.25
C VAL A 98 -10.51 -2.49 -9.80
N LYS A 99 -10.06 -1.27 -10.12
CA LYS A 99 -10.95 -0.25 -10.70
C LYS A 99 -11.57 -0.70 -12.03
N GLU A 100 -10.78 -1.28 -12.95
CA GLU A 100 -11.26 -1.82 -14.22
C GLU A 100 -12.34 -2.91 -14.00
N MET A 101 -12.12 -3.82 -13.05
CA MET A 101 -13.07 -4.87 -12.72
C MET A 101 -14.38 -4.30 -12.16
N VAL A 102 -14.29 -3.35 -11.22
CA VAL A 102 -15.46 -2.69 -10.62
C VAL A 102 -16.26 -1.91 -11.67
N ASP A 103 -15.58 -1.12 -12.50
CA ASP A 103 -16.23 -0.32 -13.57
C ASP A 103 -16.92 -1.21 -14.62
N ALA A 104 -16.39 -2.40 -14.88
CA ALA A 104 -17.00 -3.42 -15.75
C ALA A 104 -18.15 -4.20 -15.09
N GLY A 105 -18.49 -3.93 -13.83
CA GLY A 105 -19.50 -4.65 -13.08
C GLY A 105 -19.09 -6.04 -12.60
N ASN A 106 -17.80 -6.37 -12.65
CA ASN A 106 -17.20 -7.65 -12.25
C ASN A 106 -16.29 -7.47 -11.02
N ALA A 107 -16.74 -6.70 -10.03
CA ALA A 107 -15.98 -6.51 -8.80
C ALA A 107 -15.53 -7.85 -8.19
N PRO A 108 -14.30 -7.96 -7.67
CA PRO A 108 -13.90 -9.12 -6.87
C PRO A 108 -14.72 -9.16 -5.58
N ASP A 109 -14.67 -10.25 -4.83
CA ASP A 109 -15.23 -10.32 -3.49
C ASP A 109 -14.40 -9.52 -2.51
N MET A 110 -13.09 -9.60 -2.63
CA MET A 110 -12.11 -8.88 -1.80
C MET A 110 -11.01 -8.27 -2.65
N ALA A 111 -10.45 -7.16 -2.18
CA ALA A 111 -9.23 -6.58 -2.74
C ALA A 111 -8.28 -6.12 -1.64
N GLN A 112 -6.99 -6.37 -1.84
CA GLN A 112 -5.91 -5.84 -1.00
C GLN A 112 -5.11 -4.83 -1.84
N ILE A 113 -5.35 -3.53 -1.61
CA ILE A 113 -4.85 -2.41 -2.42
C ILE A 113 -4.59 -1.15 -1.57
N GLY A 114 -4.06 -0.10 -2.21
CA GLY A 114 -3.67 1.14 -1.53
C GLY A 114 -4.82 2.11 -1.20
N ALA A 115 -6.03 1.96 -1.77
CA ALA A 115 -7.09 2.96 -1.63
C ALA A 115 -8.49 2.32 -1.60
N TYR A 116 -9.32 2.69 -0.64
CA TYR A 116 -10.67 2.15 -0.43
C TYR A 116 -11.78 3.23 -0.46
N ALA A 117 -11.45 4.49 -0.18
CA ALA A 117 -12.43 5.54 0.11
C ALA A 117 -13.44 5.78 -1.02
N ASP A 118 -13.02 5.74 -2.28
CA ASP A 118 -13.90 5.93 -3.44
C ASP A 118 -14.96 4.84 -3.54
N TYR A 119 -14.62 3.60 -3.22
CA TYR A 119 -15.57 2.48 -3.22
C TYR A 119 -16.51 2.57 -2.02
N ALA A 120 -16.00 2.99 -0.85
CA ALA A 120 -16.80 3.22 0.35
C ALA A 120 -17.83 4.33 0.12
N ALA A 121 -17.42 5.48 -0.44
CA ALA A 121 -18.30 6.61 -0.74
C ALA A 121 -19.42 6.25 -1.74
N LYS A 122 -19.17 5.32 -2.65
CA LYS A 122 -20.16 4.78 -3.61
C LYS A 122 -21.04 3.68 -3.02
N GLY A 123 -20.87 3.33 -1.73
CA GLY A 123 -21.63 2.27 -1.07
C GLY A 123 -21.35 0.86 -1.60
N GLN A 124 -20.19 0.64 -2.22
CA GLN A 124 -19.81 -0.61 -2.88
C GLN A 124 -19.17 -1.62 -1.91
N LEU A 125 -18.72 -1.16 -0.73
CA LEU A 125 -18.01 -2.00 0.24
C LEU A 125 -18.93 -2.40 1.40
N TYR A 126 -18.65 -3.58 1.95
CA TYR A 126 -19.12 -3.94 3.28
C TYR A 126 -18.41 -3.09 4.32
N ARG A 127 -19.09 -2.78 5.40
CA ARG A 127 -18.46 -2.26 6.62
C ARG A 127 -17.73 -3.41 7.32
N VAL A 128 -16.69 -3.07 8.05
CA VAL A 128 -15.90 -4.06 8.79
C VAL A 128 -16.74 -4.81 9.82
N ASP A 129 -17.67 -4.11 10.50
CA ASP A 129 -18.60 -4.69 11.47
C ASP A 129 -19.70 -5.60 10.86
N GLU A 130 -19.84 -5.61 9.54
CA GLU A 130 -20.71 -6.55 8.80
C GLU A 130 -19.99 -7.88 8.48
N LEU A 131 -18.67 -7.93 8.62
CA LEU A 131 -17.83 -9.05 8.18
C LEU A 131 -17.08 -9.71 9.35
N LEU A 132 -16.25 -8.95 10.06
CA LEU A 132 -15.32 -9.48 11.03
C LEU A 132 -15.95 -9.72 12.39
N SER A 133 -15.47 -10.74 13.07
CA SER A 133 -15.80 -10.99 14.46
C SER A 133 -15.33 -9.85 15.37
N ILE A 134 -16.03 -9.63 16.49
CA ILE A 134 -15.67 -8.57 17.44
C ILE A 134 -14.23 -8.70 17.96
N PRO A 135 -13.71 -9.89 18.29
CA PRO A 135 -12.31 -10.05 18.70
C PRO A 135 -11.31 -9.56 17.66
N VAL A 136 -11.52 -9.87 16.38
CA VAL A 136 -10.62 -9.45 15.28
C VAL A 136 -10.68 -7.93 15.11
N GLN A 137 -11.87 -7.33 15.10
CA GLN A 137 -12.03 -5.88 15.03
C GLN A 137 -11.31 -5.15 16.16
N ALA A 138 -11.44 -5.65 17.39
CA ALA A 138 -10.84 -5.05 18.60
C ALA A 138 -9.31 -5.23 18.65
N ASN A 139 -8.76 -6.15 17.87
CA ASN A 139 -7.33 -6.49 17.86
C ASN A 139 -6.51 -5.62 16.87
N PHE A 140 -7.14 -4.87 15.98
CA PHE A 140 -6.38 -3.97 15.11
C PHE A 140 -5.67 -2.88 15.92
N VAL A 141 -4.44 -2.55 15.50
CA VAL A 141 -3.74 -1.36 16.01
C VAL A 141 -4.60 -0.13 15.72
N SER A 142 -4.94 0.64 16.77
CA SER A 142 -5.96 1.69 16.69
C SER A 142 -5.67 2.75 15.63
N GLN A 143 -4.42 3.22 15.50
CA GLN A 143 -4.01 4.19 14.48
C GLN A 143 -4.27 3.69 13.06
N LEU A 144 -4.06 2.39 12.83
CA LEU A 144 -4.31 1.76 11.53
C LEU A 144 -5.82 1.61 11.30
N SER A 145 -6.57 1.15 12.30
CA SER A 145 -8.02 1.01 12.23
C SER A 145 -8.70 2.35 11.96
N ASP A 146 -8.30 3.42 12.66
CA ASP A 146 -8.85 4.77 12.49
C ASP A 146 -8.62 5.31 11.07
N ALA A 147 -7.44 5.04 10.48
CA ALA A 147 -7.16 5.42 9.10
C ALA A 147 -7.97 4.61 8.06
N GLY A 148 -8.54 3.45 8.45
CA GLY A 148 -9.44 2.64 7.63
C GLY A 148 -10.87 3.18 7.55
N GLN A 149 -11.16 4.34 8.15
CA GLN A 149 -12.50 4.91 8.26
C GLN A 149 -12.77 5.99 7.19
N THR A 150 -14.02 6.03 6.76
CA THR A 150 -14.61 7.14 6.01
C THR A 150 -15.91 7.52 6.73
N ASN A 151 -16.06 8.79 7.11
CA ASN A 151 -17.23 9.27 7.88
C ASN A 151 -17.52 8.45 9.16
N ASN A 152 -16.49 8.17 9.95
CA ASN A 152 -16.53 7.38 11.19
C ASN A 152 -17.05 5.93 11.00
N THR A 153 -16.94 5.39 9.79
CA THR A 153 -17.30 4.00 9.50
C THR A 153 -16.09 3.31 8.87
N GLN A 154 -15.67 2.20 9.44
CA GLN A 154 -14.52 1.44 8.93
C GLN A 154 -14.92 0.57 7.75
N TYR A 155 -14.22 0.74 6.63
CA TYR A 155 -14.33 -0.04 5.39
C TYR A 155 -13.00 -0.67 4.99
N GLY A 156 -11.89 0.03 5.25
CA GLY A 156 -10.54 -0.49 5.03
C GLY A 156 -10.07 -1.24 6.27
N MET A 157 -9.74 -2.51 6.10
CA MET A 157 -9.07 -3.32 7.12
C MET A 157 -7.56 -3.20 6.90
N PRO A 158 -6.76 -2.77 7.88
CA PRO A 158 -5.31 -2.73 7.70
C PRO A 158 -4.80 -4.15 7.46
N PHE A 159 -3.97 -4.34 6.41
CA PHE A 159 -3.47 -5.66 6.03
C PHE A 159 -1.97 -5.79 6.26
N ALA A 160 -1.22 -4.75 5.95
CA ALA A 160 0.22 -4.66 6.19
C ALA A 160 0.56 -3.24 6.65
N SER A 161 1.59 -3.11 7.46
CA SER A 161 2.02 -1.79 7.92
C SER A 161 3.53 -1.62 7.91
N SER A 162 3.98 -0.38 7.92
CA SER A 162 5.37 0.00 8.13
C SER A 162 5.47 1.40 8.71
N THR A 163 6.60 1.70 9.35
CA THR A 163 6.96 3.05 9.78
C THR A 163 8.29 3.47 9.15
N ARG A 164 8.73 4.68 9.39
CA ARG A 164 9.99 5.22 8.84
C ARG A 164 10.97 5.57 9.95
N LEU A 165 12.26 5.24 9.70
CA LEU A 165 13.39 5.64 10.52
C LEU A 165 14.46 6.31 9.65
N LEU A 166 15.33 7.10 10.25
CA LEU A 166 16.54 7.57 9.62
C LEU A 166 17.59 6.46 9.68
N PHE A 167 17.96 5.93 8.52
CA PHE A 167 19.10 5.04 8.35
C PHE A 167 20.37 5.84 8.19
N TYR A 168 21.47 5.34 8.77
CA TYR A 168 22.80 5.88 8.54
C TYR A 168 23.82 4.75 8.34
N ASN A 169 24.81 5.00 7.49
CA ASN A 169 25.91 4.06 7.23
C ASN A 169 26.95 4.15 8.36
N LYS A 170 27.01 3.13 9.23
CA LYS A 170 27.93 3.07 10.38
C LYS A 170 29.38 3.19 9.97
N THR A 171 29.78 2.58 8.84
CA THR A 171 31.16 2.63 8.36
C THR A 171 31.56 4.06 7.99
N LEU A 172 30.73 4.76 7.20
CA LEU A 172 30.99 6.14 6.81
C LEU A 172 30.98 7.10 8.02
N PHE A 173 30.04 6.88 8.94
CA PHE A 173 29.96 7.68 10.17
C PHE A 173 31.18 7.48 11.06
N SER A 174 31.62 6.24 11.26
CA SER A 174 32.83 5.93 12.05
C SER A 174 34.08 6.54 11.42
N GLN A 175 34.27 6.43 10.12
CA GLN A 175 35.39 7.02 9.39
C GLN A 175 35.42 8.55 9.52
N ALA A 176 34.26 9.19 9.52
CA ALA A 176 34.10 10.64 9.64
C ALA A 176 34.04 11.13 11.10
N GLY A 177 34.11 10.24 12.09
CA GLY A 177 34.01 10.60 13.52
C GLY A 177 32.64 11.16 13.91
N LEU A 178 31.58 10.73 13.24
CA LEU A 178 30.22 11.21 13.43
C LEU A 178 29.38 10.31 14.34
N THR A 179 28.42 10.92 15.03
CA THR A 179 27.31 10.26 15.71
C THR A 179 25.98 10.51 14.96
N PRO A 180 24.97 9.65 15.10
CA PRO A 180 23.66 9.87 14.48
C PRO A 180 23.09 11.23 14.88
N PRO A 181 22.44 11.96 13.93
CA PRO A 181 21.93 13.30 14.21
C PRO A 181 20.65 13.24 15.06
N GLU A 182 20.53 14.18 16.02
CA GLU A 182 19.35 14.34 16.88
C GLU A 182 18.49 15.55 16.51
N SER A 183 18.94 16.36 15.54
CA SER A 183 18.24 17.56 15.05
C SER A 183 18.55 17.82 13.59
N TRP A 184 17.76 18.68 12.95
CA TRP A 184 18.02 19.11 11.57
C TRP A 184 19.40 19.74 11.38
N ASN A 185 19.82 20.58 12.33
CA ASN A 185 21.16 21.19 12.28
C ASN A 185 22.26 20.11 12.39
N GLY A 186 22.05 19.09 13.25
CA GLY A 186 22.95 17.95 13.37
C GLY A 186 23.01 17.14 12.07
N LEU A 187 21.84 16.91 11.43
CA LEU A 187 21.75 16.19 10.14
C LEU A 187 22.50 16.95 9.03
N ALA A 188 22.27 18.26 8.91
CA ALA A 188 22.99 19.08 7.93
C ALA A 188 24.50 19.15 8.19
N ALA A 189 24.92 19.22 9.47
CA ALA A 189 26.34 19.18 9.85
C ALA A 189 26.98 17.83 9.49
N ALA A 190 26.34 16.71 9.82
CA ALA A 190 26.80 15.38 9.43
C ALA A 190 26.90 15.22 7.91
N ALA A 191 25.88 15.64 7.18
CA ALA A 191 25.88 15.61 5.71
C ALA A 191 27.01 16.46 5.11
N LYS A 192 27.35 17.60 5.72
CA LYS A 192 28.45 18.44 5.29
C LYS A 192 29.82 17.76 5.47
N VAL A 193 30.04 17.09 6.61
CA VAL A 193 31.25 16.31 6.85
C VAL A 193 31.35 15.14 5.88
N LEU A 194 30.27 14.36 5.71
CA LEU A 194 30.23 13.24 4.75
C LEU A 194 30.53 13.69 3.32
N LYS A 195 30.05 14.87 2.92
CA LYS A 195 30.39 15.48 1.61
C LYS A 195 31.89 15.77 1.51
N SER A 196 32.50 16.31 2.56
CA SER A 196 33.95 16.59 2.54
C SER A 196 34.81 15.33 2.48
N GLU A 197 34.31 14.21 3.02
CA GLU A 197 34.91 12.88 2.90
C GLU A 197 34.61 12.18 1.55
N GLY A 198 33.93 12.85 0.63
CA GLY A 198 33.65 12.34 -0.72
C GLY A 198 32.50 11.36 -0.82
N VAL A 199 31.61 11.28 0.18
CA VAL A 199 30.42 10.43 0.13
C VAL A 199 29.49 10.92 -0.99
N THR A 200 29.08 10.00 -1.87
CA THR A 200 28.30 10.31 -3.07
C THR A 200 26.96 10.98 -2.72
N PHE A 201 26.24 10.40 -1.77
CA PHE A 201 24.99 10.95 -1.24
C PHE A 201 25.14 11.17 0.28
N PRO A 202 25.58 12.34 0.75
CA PRO A 202 25.61 12.62 2.17
C PRO A 202 24.26 12.41 2.86
N TYR A 203 23.19 12.91 2.24
CA TYR A 203 21.79 12.56 2.51
C TYR A 203 21.07 12.28 1.18
N ALA A 204 20.50 11.09 0.99
CA ALA A 204 19.69 10.82 -0.19
C ALA A 204 18.26 11.34 0.04
N LEU A 205 17.80 12.28 -0.81
CA LEU A 205 16.46 12.89 -0.76
C LEU A 205 15.63 12.46 -1.97
N PRO A 206 14.91 11.32 -1.89
CA PRO A 206 14.16 10.79 -3.02
C PRO A 206 12.79 11.46 -3.18
N LEU A 207 12.75 12.54 -3.94
CA LEU A 207 11.52 13.24 -4.35
C LEU A 207 11.14 12.92 -5.81
N GLY A 208 11.63 11.82 -6.37
CA GLY A 208 11.20 11.27 -7.65
C GLY A 208 9.75 10.76 -7.60
N PRO A 209 9.09 10.58 -8.76
CA PRO A 209 7.64 10.34 -8.85
C PRO A 209 7.17 8.99 -8.29
N GLU A 210 8.08 8.09 -7.93
CA GLU A 210 7.72 6.80 -7.33
C GLU A 210 6.98 6.98 -6.00
N GLU A 211 7.59 7.68 -5.03
CA GLU A 211 7.07 7.79 -3.68
C GLU A 211 7.34 9.18 -3.03
N ALA A 212 7.38 10.25 -3.83
CA ALA A 212 7.67 11.59 -3.33
C ALA A 212 6.71 12.06 -2.24
N GLN A 213 5.45 11.59 -2.23
CA GLN A 213 4.49 11.92 -1.18
C GLN A 213 4.89 11.32 0.18
N ALA A 214 5.56 10.17 0.20
CA ALA A 214 6.02 9.53 1.43
C ALA A 214 7.21 10.29 2.02
N GLU A 215 8.23 10.55 1.21
CA GLU A 215 9.39 11.34 1.66
C GLU A 215 8.95 12.73 2.13
N THR A 216 8.01 13.36 1.41
CA THR A 216 7.41 14.64 1.83
C THR A 216 6.73 14.52 3.19
N MET A 217 5.83 13.53 3.37
CA MET A 217 5.12 13.35 4.64
C MET A 217 6.09 13.20 5.81
N GLN A 218 7.12 12.37 5.66
CA GLN A 218 8.14 12.16 6.69
C GLN A 218 8.82 13.49 7.09
N TRP A 219 9.16 14.33 6.11
CA TRP A 219 9.75 15.63 6.40
C TRP A 219 8.76 16.62 7.02
N LEU A 220 7.49 16.65 6.57
CA LEU A 220 6.46 17.49 7.18
C LEU A 220 6.28 17.15 8.67
N LEU A 221 6.15 15.86 9.00
CA LEU A 221 6.05 15.38 10.38
C LEU A 221 7.28 15.73 11.21
N SER A 222 8.46 15.59 10.62
CA SER A 222 9.73 16.00 11.24
C SER A 222 9.75 17.52 11.55
N GLY A 223 9.11 18.33 10.73
CA GLY A 223 8.95 19.78 10.91
C GLY A 223 7.79 20.18 11.83
N GLY A 224 7.00 19.23 12.29
CA GLY A 224 5.82 19.47 13.12
C GLY A 224 4.56 19.88 12.34
N GLY A 225 4.52 19.59 11.04
CA GLY A 225 3.34 19.72 10.18
C GLY A 225 2.84 18.38 9.67
N ALA A 226 1.87 18.39 8.76
CA ALA A 226 1.28 17.20 8.11
C ALA A 226 0.53 17.62 6.83
N TYR A 227 -0.10 16.66 6.14
CA TYR A 227 -0.99 16.98 5.02
C TYR A 227 -2.36 17.51 5.46
N THR A 228 -2.82 17.09 6.64
CA THR A 228 -4.06 17.53 7.26
C THR A 228 -3.80 18.06 8.66
N ASP A 229 -4.71 18.86 9.16
CA ASP A 229 -4.78 19.25 10.58
C ASP A 229 -5.41 18.14 11.44
N ASP A 230 -5.51 18.37 12.74
CA ASP A 230 -6.04 17.44 13.73
C ASP A 230 -7.53 17.09 13.55
N VAL A 231 -8.26 17.87 12.73
CA VAL A 231 -9.67 17.61 12.39
C VAL A 231 -9.82 17.03 10.97
N GLY A 232 -8.71 16.71 10.32
CA GLY A 232 -8.67 16.06 9.02
C GLY A 232 -8.85 17.00 7.83
N THR A 233 -8.80 18.33 8.02
CA THR A 233 -8.83 19.31 6.92
C THR A 233 -7.44 19.43 6.30
N TYR A 234 -7.37 19.52 4.97
CA TYR A 234 -6.08 19.76 4.32
C TYR A 234 -5.43 21.05 4.81
N SER A 235 -4.19 20.94 5.26
CA SER A 235 -3.32 22.02 5.75
C SER A 235 -1.95 21.97 5.09
N ILE A 236 -1.94 21.64 3.80
CA ILE A 236 -0.71 21.40 3.02
C ILE A 236 0.20 22.65 3.04
N ASP A 237 -0.34 23.84 2.91
CA ASP A 237 0.42 25.10 2.90
C ASP A 237 0.60 25.73 4.29
N SER A 238 0.53 24.93 5.36
CA SER A 238 0.83 25.41 6.70
C SER A 238 2.23 26.04 6.79
N GLU A 239 2.40 26.96 7.72
CA GLU A 239 3.68 27.65 7.92
C GLU A 239 4.81 26.62 8.24
N GLN A 240 4.50 25.58 8.99
CA GLN A 240 5.43 24.51 9.34
C GLN A 240 5.89 23.74 8.09
N ASN A 241 4.98 23.41 7.21
CA ASN A 241 5.27 22.70 5.95
C ASN A 241 6.15 23.55 5.03
N ILE A 242 5.80 24.82 4.87
CA ILE A 242 6.58 25.76 4.05
C ILE A 242 7.99 25.95 4.63
N LYS A 243 8.13 26.11 5.95
CA LYS A 243 9.43 26.22 6.64
C LYS A 243 10.26 24.96 6.45
N THR A 244 9.66 23.79 6.53
CA THR A 244 10.32 22.50 6.33
C THR A 244 10.96 22.44 4.94
N PHE A 245 10.21 22.73 3.90
CA PHE A 245 10.74 22.66 2.54
C PHE A 245 11.67 23.82 2.19
N THR A 246 11.51 24.96 2.83
CA THR A 246 12.50 26.05 2.75
C THR A 246 13.84 25.61 3.33
N TRP A 247 13.82 24.98 4.50
CA TRP A 247 15.04 24.43 5.11
C TRP A 247 15.68 23.35 4.23
N LEU A 248 14.91 22.38 3.70
CA LEU A 248 15.39 21.37 2.76
C LEU A 248 16.08 21.98 1.55
N LYS A 249 15.42 23.00 0.95
CA LYS A 249 15.96 23.74 -0.19
C LYS A 249 17.30 24.42 0.16
N ASP A 250 17.34 25.17 1.25
CA ASP A 250 18.46 26.08 1.56
C ASP A 250 19.61 25.32 2.24
N GLU A 251 19.31 24.39 3.15
CA GLU A 251 20.32 23.75 3.99
C GLU A 251 20.84 22.41 3.44
N LEU A 252 20.04 21.68 2.67
CA LEU A 252 20.45 20.41 2.07
C LEU A 252 20.72 20.55 0.56
N VAL A 253 19.70 20.88 -0.22
CA VAL A 253 19.81 20.90 -1.69
C VAL A 253 20.69 22.04 -2.16
N GLY A 254 20.47 23.26 -1.66
CA GLY A 254 21.24 24.45 -2.01
C GLY A 254 22.73 24.36 -1.64
N LYS A 255 23.05 23.58 -0.61
CA LYS A 255 24.45 23.30 -0.22
C LYS A 255 25.04 22.07 -0.91
N GLY A 256 24.26 21.42 -1.81
CA GLY A 256 24.68 20.22 -2.55
C GLY A 256 24.96 19.03 -1.65
N LEU A 257 24.20 18.86 -0.58
CA LEU A 257 24.34 17.75 0.39
C LEU A 257 23.49 16.52 0.05
N THR A 258 22.70 16.60 -1.06
CA THR A 258 21.79 15.52 -1.47
C THR A 258 22.35 14.65 -2.61
N GLY A 259 23.62 14.80 -2.94
CA GLY A 259 24.30 13.98 -3.96
C GLY A 259 24.16 14.54 -5.38
N PRO A 260 24.70 13.81 -6.39
CA PRO A 260 24.80 14.29 -7.76
C PRO A 260 23.48 14.18 -8.53
N VAL A 261 22.55 13.33 -8.06
CA VAL A 261 21.23 13.17 -8.69
C VAL A 261 20.27 14.18 -8.08
N ALA A 262 19.62 14.98 -8.93
CA ALA A 262 18.61 15.93 -8.45
C ALA A 262 17.47 15.19 -7.74
N PRO A 263 16.94 15.70 -6.60
CA PRO A 263 15.86 15.03 -5.84
C PRO A 263 14.67 14.61 -6.69
N ALA A 264 14.26 15.42 -7.67
CA ALA A 264 13.18 15.11 -8.60
C ALA A 264 13.40 13.88 -9.50
N LYS A 265 14.65 13.43 -9.61
CA LYS A 265 15.04 12.27 -10.44
C LYS A 265 15.48 11.06 -9.62
N LEU A 266 15.59 11.22 -8.33
CA LEU A 266 15.96 10.15 -7.40
C LEU A 266 14.68 9.50 -6.88
N ASN A 267 14.40 8.28 -7.27
CA ASN A 267 13.34 7.47 -6.71
C ASN A 267 13.80 6.78 -5.42
N ARG A 268 12.88 6.36 -4.58
CA ARG A 268 13.17 5.62 -3.36
C ARG A 268 13.95 4.33 -3.66
N ALA A 269 13.53 3.55 -4.65
CA ALA A 269 14.22 2.32 -5.03
C ALA A 269 15.68 2.58 -5.44
N ASP A 270 15.96 3.67 -6.15
CA ASP A 270 17.32 4.04 -6.54
C ASP A 270 18.15 4.48 -5.32
N ALA A 271 17.55 5.22 -4.38
CA ALA A 271 18.21 5.63 -3.13
C ALA A 271 18.54 4.41 -2.24
N PHE A 272 17.62 3.45 -2.12
CA PHE A 272 17.83 2.20 -1.39
C PHE A 272 18.93 1.35 -2.02
N ALA A 273 18.91 1.22 -3.35
CA ALA A 273 19.98 0.53 -4.08
C ALA A 273 21.35 1.21 -3.89
N ALA A 274 21.41 2.55 -3.88
CA ALA A 274 22.63 3.30 -3.60
C ALA A 274 23.10 3.09 -2.16
N PHE A 275 22.19 3.07 -1.18
CA PHE A 275 22.53 2.76 0.22
C PHE A 275 23.09 1.34 0.36
N ALA A 276 22.48 0.36 -0.27
CA ALA A 276 22.95 -1.02 -0.29
C ALA A 276 24.33 -1.19 -1.00
N ARG A 277 24.75 -0.23 -1.83
CA ARG A 277 26.11 -0.17 -2.38
C ARG A 277 27.10 0.60 -1.50
N GLY A 278 26.67 1.14 -0.35
CA GLY A 278 27.51 1.93 0.55
C GLY A 278 27.76 3.38 0.10
N GLU A 279 27.01 3.88 -0.89
CA GLU A 279 27.19 5.20 -1.50
C GLU A 279 26.45 6.33 -0.76
N VAL A 280 25.60 5.99 0.21
CA VAL A 280 24.71 6.93 0.93
C VAL A 280 25.10 6.99 2.40
N GLY A 281 25.25 8.21 2.94
CA GLY A 281 25.50 8.46 4.35
C GLY A 281 24.24 8.30 5.21
N MET A 282 23.14 8.94 4.79
CA MET A 282 21.85 8.94 5.50
C MET A 282 20.68 8.96 4.51
N LEU A 283 19.57 8.32 4.88
CA LEU A 283 18.27 8.46 4.20
C LEU A 283 17.11 8.00 5.10
N ASN A 284 15.89 8.39 4.78
CA ASN A 284 14.71 7.78 5.37
C ASN A 284 14.48 6.38 4.79
N GLY A 285 14.18 5.41 5.64
CA GLY A 285 13.97 4.03 5.22
C GLY A 285 12.86 3.34 6.01
N HIS A 286 12.38 2.23 5.48
CA HIS A 286 11.45 1.31 6.09
C HIS A 286 12.09 -0.09 6.22
N PRO A 287 11.46 -1.08 6.89
CA PRO A 287 12.11 -2.35 7.21
C PRO A 287 12.78 -3.07 6.03
N SER A 288 12.19 -3.05 4.83
CA SER A 288 12.78 -3.73 3.67
C SER A 288 14.18 -3.23 3.26
N LEU A 289 14.58 -2.02 3.67
CA LEU A 289 15.93 -1.50 3.45
C LEU A 289 16.97 -2.27 4.27
N MET A 290 16.59 -2.81 5.43
CA MET A 290 17.48 -3.59 6.29
C MET A 290 18.03 -4.80 5.55
N GLN A 291 17.14 -5.60 4.94
CA GLN A 291 17.57 -6.77 4.16
C GLN A 291 18.39 -6.39 2.95
N ALA A 292 17.99 -5.36 2.20
CA ALA A 292 18.74 -4.91 1.04
C ALA A 292 20.16 -4.49 1.41
N ALA A 293 20.34 -3.79 2.52
CA ALA A 293 21.64 -3.38 3.04
C ALA A 293 22.45 -4.57 3.57
N ALA A 294 21.83 -5.45 4.38
CA ALA A 294 22.47 -6.61 4.98
C ALA A 294 22.97 -7.61 3.92
N LYS A 295 22.16 -7.90 2.90
CA LYS A 295 22.52 -8.78 1.76
C LYS A 295 23.79 -8.28 1.02
N LYS A 296 24.09 -6.98 1.10
CA LYS A 296 25.29 -6.37 0.49
C LYS A 296 26.42 -6.09 1.49
N GLY A 297 26.25 -6.45 2.77
CA GLY A 297 27.26 -6.30 3.80
C GLY A 297 27.41 -4.86 4.32
N VAL A 298 26.46 -3.97 4.05
CA VAL A 298 26.48 -2.60 4.57
C VAL A 298 26.18 -2.62 6.06
N GLN A 299 27.08 -2.06 6.86
CA GLN A 299 26.86 -1.85 8.28
C GLN A 299 26.07 -0.56 8.47
N PHE A 300 24.84 -0.68 8.98
CA PHE A 300 23.95 0.45 9.17
C PHE A 300 23.46 0.57 10.60
N GLY A 301 22.93 1.73 10.93
CA GLY A 301 22.15 1.96 12.13
C GLY A 301 20.90 2.73 11.79
N MET A 302 19.95 2.69 12.71
CA MET A 302 18.65 3.34 12.58
C MET A 302 18.38 4.19 13.82
N VAL A 303 17.83 5.38 13.62
CA VAL A 303 17.37 6.25 14.70
C VAL A 303 16.03 6.88 14.28
N PRO A 304 15.19 7.31 15.24
CA PRO A 304 14.02 8.13 14.91
C PRO A 304 14.43 9.35 14.09
N MET A 305 13.59 9.75 13.14
CA MET A 305 13.85 10.95 12.33
C MET A 305 14.08 12.16 13.25
N PRO A 306 15.16 12.94 13.07
CA PRO A 306 15.38 14.15 13.84
C PRO A 306 14.34 15.21 13.47
N GLY A 307 13.87 15.95 14.45
CA GLY A 307 13.05 17.16 14.27
C GLY A 307 13.90 18.42 14.21
N VAL A 308 13.24 19.57 14.22
CA VAL A 308 13.90 20.90 14.16
C VAL A 308 14.95 21.06 15.28
N ASN A 309 14.53 20.80 16.54
CA ASN A 309 15.36 20.99 17.75
C ASN A 309 15.40 19.74 18.63
N GLY A 310 15.42 18.55 18.06
CA GLY A 310 15.40 17.28 18.77
C GLY A 310 14.66 16.22 17.96
N ARG A 311 14.17 15.16 18.59
CA ARG A 311 13.42 14.13 17.90
C ARG A 311 12.12 14.68 17.30
N ALA A 312 11.73 14.19 16.14
CA ALA A 312 10.39 14.41 15.60
C ALA A 312 9.33 13.86 16.58
N LYS A 313 8.20 14.54 16.67
CA LYS A 313 7.08 14.13 17.54
C LYS A 313 6.27 12.98 16.94
N ALA A 314 6.35 12.80 15.64
CA ALA A 314 5.64 11.77 14.90
C ALA A 314 6.51 11.28 13.74
N THR A 315 6.24 10.08 13.30
CA THR A 315 6.80 9.49 12.07
C THR A 315 5.67 9.14 11.12
N MET A 316 6.01 8.90 9.87
CA MET A 316 5.08 8.41 8.89
C MET A 316 4.77 6.93 9.12
N GLY A 317 3.48 6.60 9.25
CA GLY A 317 2.97 5.25 9.11
C GLY A 317 2.43 5.00 7.70
N VAL A 318 2.56 3.78 7.25
CA VAL A 318 1.94 3.30 6.01
C VAL A 318 1.12 2.07 6.36
N ALA A 319 -0.08 1.98 5.81
CA ALA A 319 -0.85 0.75 5.80
C ALA A 319 -1.42 0.52 4.40
N ASP A 320 -1.53 -0.74 4.05
CA ASP A 320 -2.25 -1.23 2.89
C ASP A 320 -3.56 -1.85 3.36
N TRP A 321 -4.56 -1.84 2.50
CA TRP A 321 -5.94 -2.04 2.92
C TRP A 321 -6.55 -3.28 2.27
N MET A 322 -7.06 -4.18 3.09
CA MET A 322 -8.02 -5.19 2.68
C MET A 322 -9.41 -4.57 2.70
N MET A 323 -10.23 -4.86 1.68
CA MET A 323 -11.62 -4.43 1.60
C MET A 323 -12.48 -5.51 0.94
N ALA A 324 -13.80 -5.49 1.20
CA ALA A 324 -14.73 -6.45 0.61
C ALA A 324 -15.90 -5.76 -0.10
N PHE A 325 -16.22 -6.23 -1.29
CA PHE A 325 -17.25 -5.68 -2.17
C PHE A 325 -18.59 -6.39 -1.97
N LYS A 326 -19.69 -5.61 -1.93
CA LYS A 326 -21.07 -6.12 -1.76
C LYS A 326 -21.62 -6.81 -3.01
N LYS A 327 -20.98 -6.62 -4.17
CA LYS A 327 -21.55 -6.97 -5.48
C LYS A 327 -21.98 -8.43 -5.62
N ASN A 328 -21.19 -9.36 -5.11
CA ASN A 328 -21.42 -10.80 -5.29
C ASN A 328 -22.19 -11.43 -4.11
N GLY A 329 -22.42 -10.69 -3.02
CA GLY A 329 -22.89 -11.25 -1.77
C GLY A 329 -21.74 -11.91 -1.00
N HIS A 330 -21.93 -13.11 -0.48
CA HIS A 330 -20.92 -13.93 0.22
C HIS A 330 -20.38 -13.32 1.53
N ALA A 331 -21.12 -12.41 2.18
CA ALA A 331 -20.63 -11.72 3.38
C ALA A 331 -20.15 -12.69 4.47
N GLU A 332 -20.87 -13.77 4.70
CA GLU A 332 -20.52 -14.81 5.69
C GLU A 332 -19.19 -15.48 5.35
N GLN A 333 -19.03 -15.98 4.12
CA GLN A 333 -17.81 -16.66 3.67
C GLN A 333 -16.61 -15.72 3.59
N ILE A 334 -16.84 -14.46 3.22
CA ILE A 334 -15.80 -13.41 3.24
C ILE A 334 -15.36 -13.16 4.70
N GLY A 335 -16.32 -13.03 5.63
CA GLY A 335 -16.04 -12.81 7.03
C GLY A 335 -15.21 -13.93 7.64
N ASP A 336 -15.63 -15.19 7.44
CA ASP A 336 -14.93 -16.38 7.92
C ASP A 336 -13.49 -16.45 7.35
N PHE A 337 -13.31 -16.18 6.05
CA PHE A 337 -11.98 -16.15 5.44
C PHE A 337 -11.11 -15.02 5.98
N LEU A 338 -11.68 -13.85 6.19
CA LEU A 338 -10.93 -12.70 6.73
C LEU A 338 -10.58 -12.89 8.20
N ASP A 339 -11.46 -13.47 9.02
CA ASP A 339 -11.13 -13.81 10.42
C ASP A 339 -9.93 -14.81 10.46
N PHE A 340 -9.88 -15.78 9.52
CA PHE A 340 -8.71 -16.65 9.38
C PHE A 340 -7.46 -15.91 8.92
N VAL A 341 -7.57 -14.97 7.94
CA VAL A 341 -6.43 -14.15 7.47
C VAL A 341 -5.84 -13.32 8.60
N TYR A 342 -6.68 -12.79 9.51
CA TYR A 342 -6.27 -11.97 10.64
C TYR A 342 -5.95 -12.73 11.92
N ASP A 343 -5.94 -14.06 11.89
CA ASP A 343 -5.36 -14.86 12.97
C ASP A 343 -3.87 -14.49 13.16
N ASP A 344 -3.42 -14.39 14.41
CA ASP A 344 -2.06 -13.94 14.74
C ASP A 344 -0.97 -14.74 14.02
N LYS A 345 -1.17 -16.05 13.85
CA LYS A 345 -0.25 -16.92 13.11
C LYS A 345 -0.07 -16.42 11.67
N ASN A 346 -1.17 -16.06 11.00
CA ASN A 346 -1.16 -15.68 9.60
C ASN A 346 -0.66 -14.22 9.42
N VAL A 347 -1.02 -13.32 10.35
CA VAL A 347 -0.50 -11.94 10.39
C VAL A 347 1.01 -11.95 10.58
N LEU A 348 1.53 -12.72 11.55
CA LEU A 348 2.97 -12.85 11.79
C LEU A 348 3.69 -13.49 10.59
N ALA A 349 3.13 -14.57 10.03
CA ALA A 349 3.73 -15.25 8.88
C ALA A 349 3.88 -14.30 7.68
N PHE A 350 2.87 -13.45 7.40
CA PHE A 350 2.95 -12.44 6.35
C PHE A 350 3.99 -11.37 6.68
N SER A 351 3.97 -10.85 7.90
CA SER A 351 4.89 -9.81 8.36
C SER A 351 6.35 -10.26 8.26
N HIS A 352 6.68 -11.45 8.74
CA HIS A 352 8.03 -12.03 8.64
C HIS A 352 8.45 -12.29 7.19
N HIS A 353 7.49 -12.76 6.35
CA HIS A 353 7.83 -13.11 4.96
C HIS A 353 8.25 -11.88 4.12
N TYR A 354 7.68 -10.72 4.44
CA TYR A 354 7.88 -9.47 3.66
C TYR A 354 8.56 -8.34 4.44
N ASP A 355 9.09 -8.59 5.64
CA ASP A 355 9.69 -7.58 6.53
C ASP A 355 8.75 -6.38 6.77
N LEU A 356 7.51 -6.68 7.13
CA LEU A 356 6.49 -5.70 7.43
C LEU A 356 6.10 -5.74 8.90
N LEU A 357 5.43 -4.70 9.37
CA LEU A 357 4.92 -4.69 10.73
C LEU A 357 3.51 -5.29 10.77
N PRO A 358 3.19 -6.06 11.83
CA PRO A 358 1.85 -6.57 12.04
C PRO A 358 0.82 -5.43 12.17
N VAL A 359 -0.42 -5.74 11.85
CA VAL A 359 -1.54 -4.80 11.91
C VAL A 359 -2.46 -5.05 13.10
N THR A 360 -2.22 -6.13 13.84
CA THR A 360 -2.93 -6.46 15.07
C THR A 360 -2.06 -6.23 16.30
N THR A 361 -2.69 -5.89 17.42
CA THR A 361 -2.00 -5.60 18.68
C THR A 361 -1.28 -6.83 19.20
N SER A 362 -1.96 -7.99 19.23
CA SER A 362 -1.39 -9.24 19.71
C SER A 362 -0.20 -9.72 18.88
N ALA A 363 -0.27 -9.65 17.55
CA ALA A 363 0.85 -10.00 16.69
C ALA A 363 2.01 -8.99 16.82
N SER A 364 1.71 -7.68 17.02
CA SER A 364 2.75 -6.67 17.29
C SER A 364 3.48 -6.93 18.62
N GLU A 365 2.73 -7.31 19.66
CA GLU A 365 3.30 -7.68 20.96
C GLU A 365 4.14 -8.97 20.85
N ALA A 366 3.68 -9.97 20.09
CA ALA A 366 4.41 -11.20 19.86
C ALA A 366 5.72 -10.94 19.11
N MET A 367 5.68 -10.17 18.01
CA MET A 367 6.88 -9.77 17.26
C MET A 367 7.87 -8.97 18.13
N ALA A 368 7.38 -8.06 18.95
CA ALA A 368 8.24 -7.27 19.85
C ALA A 368 8.93 -8.12 20.93
N ALA A 369 8.33 -9.26 21.30
CA ALA A 369 8.86 -10.18 22.29
C ALA A 369 9.80 -11.24 21.69
N ASP A 370 9.86 -11.40 20.37
CA ASP A 370 10.69 -12.38 19.69
C ASP A 370 12.15 -11.88 19.59
N GLU A 371 13.10 -12.72 19.99
CA GLU A 371 14.53 -12.40 19.90
C GLU A 371 15.02 -12.29 18.44
N ASP A 372 14.38 -12.99 17.51
CA ASP A 372 14.70 -12.97 16.09
C ASP A 372 14.25 -11.67 15.39
N ASP A 373 13.28 -10.95 15.99
CA ASP A 373 12.69 -9.72 15.43
C ASP A 373 13.24 -8.42 16.04
N GLN A 374 14.29 -8.48 16.84
CA GLN A 374 14.86 -7.31 17.52
C GLN A 374 15.23 -6.17 16.58
N ASP A 375 15.58 -6.47 15.34
CA ASP A 375 15.88 -5.46 14.32
C ASP A 375 14.62 -4.68 13.88
N LEU A 376 13.41 -5.23 14.06
CA LEU A 376 12.12 -4.58 13.79
C LEU A 376 11.59 -3.77 14.97
N ALA A 377 12.07 -4.03 16.19
CA ALA A 377 11.62 -3.34 17.40
C ALA A 377 11.65 -1.79 17.28
N PRO A 378 12.69 -1.14 16.71
CA PRO A 378 12.67 0.31 16.55
C PRO A 378 11.54 0.85 15.65
N PHE A 379 11.06 0.05 14.70
CA PHE A 379 9.91 0.41 13.85
C PHE A 379 8.59 0.19 14.58
N LEU A 380 8.46 -0.91 15.31
CA LEU A 380 7.28 -1.20 16.15
C LEU A 380 7.08 -0.09 17.20
N ASP A 381 8.15 0.38 17.83
CA ASP A 381 8.12 1.49 18.80
C ASP A 381 7.55 2.80 18.21
N GLN A 382 7.66 2.98 16.89
CA GLN A 382 7.12 4.17 16.22
C GLN A 382 5.64 4.03 15.82
N LEU A 383 5.11 2.80 15.73
CA LEU A 383 3.77 2.55 15.19
C LEU A 383 2.66 3.28 15.98
N PRO A 384 2.66 3.31 17.33
CA PRO A 384 1.65 4.04 18.11
C PRO A 384 1.66 5.56 17.92
N ALA A 385 2.78 6.15 17.49
CA ALA A 385 2.94 7.59 17.24
C ALA A 385 2.94 7.92 15.74
N SER A 386 2.63 6.95 14.90
CA SER A 386 2.66 7.14 13.45
C SER A 386 1.44 7.89 12.94
N VAL A 387 1.65 8.69 11.91
CA VAL A 387 0.60 9.42 11.19
C VAL A 387 0.50 8.86 9.78
N LEU A 388 -0.69 8.43 9.40
CA LEU A 388 -0.97 7.87 8.08
C LEU A 388 -1.44 8.95 7.11
N TYR A 389 -1.40 8.64 5.82
CA TYR A 389 -2.06 9.46 4.80
C TYR A 389 -3.57 9.59 5.08
N PRO A 390 -4.21 10.67 4.62
CA PRO A 390 -5.65 10.83 4.76
C PRO A 390 -6.42 9.97 3.72
N VAL A 391 -6.18 8.65 3.73
CA VAL A 391 -6.70 7.67 2.76
C VAL A 391 -8.22 7.50 2.84
N GLY A 392 -8.85 7.90 3.95
CA GLY A 392 -10.29 7.97 4.09
C GLY A 392 -10.97 9.09 3.28
N LYS A 393 -10.18 9.99 2.68
CA LYS A 393 -10.67 11.05 1.79
C LYS A 393 -10.66 10.58 0.34
N THR A 394 -11.78 10.70 -0.36
CA THR A 394 -11.89 10.36 -1.78
C THR A 394 -10.98 11.23 -2.67
N SER A 395 -10.69 12.45 -2.24
CA SER A 395 -9.77 13.36 -2.90
C SER A 395 -8.29 12.93 -2.83
N TRP A 396 -7.90 12.09 -1.84
CA TRP A 396 -6.49 11.83 -1.53
C TRP A 396 -5.70 11.24 -2.71
N ALA A 397 -6.26 10.31 -3.45
CA ALA A 397 -5.56 9.67 -4.58
C ALA A 397 -5.10 10.71 -5.62
N GLY A 398 -5.97 11.67 -5.96
CA GLY A 398 -5.65 12.78 -6.86
C GLY A 398 -4.58 13.72 -6.27
N ILE A 399 -4.73 14.10 -5.01
CA ILE A 399 -3.78 14.98 -4.32
C ILE A 399 -2.40 14.33 -4.18
N SER A 400 -2.36 13.05 -3.85
CA SER A 400 -1.10 12.27 -3.80
C SER A 400 -0.39 12.27 -5.16
N ALA A 401 -1.12 12.09 -6.26
CA ALA A 401 -0.56 12.15 -7.61
C ALA A 401 -0.01 13.56 -7.95
N ASP A 402 -0.70 14.62 -7.53
CA ASP A 402 -0.25 15.99 -7.73
C ASP A 402 1.00 16.32 -6.88
N ILE A 403 1.08 15.83 -5.64
CA ILE A 403 2.28 15.93 -4.81
C ILE A 403 3.46 15.26 -5.52
N LYS A 404 3.34 14.00 -5.93
CA LYS A 404 4.37 13.27 -6.67
C LYS A 404 4.90 14.04 -7.88
N LYS A 405 4.03 14.72 -8.61
CA LYS A 405 4.36 15.48 -9.82
C LYS A 405 5.04 16.81 -9.55
N GLN A 406 4.78 17.46 -8.41
CA GLN A 406 5.10 18.86 -8.21
C GLN A 406 6.08 19.14 -7.08
N ILE A 407 6.07 18.34 -6.01
CA ILE A 407 6.72 18.67 -4.74
C ILE A 407 8.23 18.90 -4.88
N ALA A 408 8.91 18.10 -5.72
CA ALA A 408 10.34 18.25 -5.94
C ALA A 408 10.74 19.61 -6.52
N LYS A 409 9.81 20.32 -7.18
CA LYS A 409 10.05 21.68 -7.68
C LYS A 409 10.26 22.68 -6.55
N ALA A 410 9.68 22.42 -5.36
CA ALA A 410 9.81 23.30 -4.21
C ALA A 410 11.26 23.45 -3.73
N VAL A 411 12.09 22.41 -3.89
CA VAL A 411 13.48 22.38 -3.43
C VAL A 411 14.50 22.70 -4.54
N THR A 412 14.07 23.00 -5.77
CA THR A 412 15.00 23.45 -6.82
C THR A 412 15.54 24.85 -6.54
N PRO A 413 16.69 25.25 -7.11
CA PRO A 413 17.24 26.61 -6.90
C PRO A 413 16.26 27.74 -7.22
N ALA A 414 15.48 27.60 -8.31
CA ALA A 414 14.44 28.56 -8.70
C ALA A 414 13.06 28.26 -8.07
N GLY A 415 12.95 27.21 -7.25
CA GLY A 415 11.70 26.77 -6.66
C GLY A 415 11.19 27.69 -5.56
N SER A 416 9.87 27.73 -5.41
CA SER A 416 9.19 28.43 -4.33
C SER A 416 8.41 27.40 -3.48
N PRO A 417 8.89 27.03 -2.29
CA PRO A 417 8.11 26.19 -1.37
C PRO A 417 6.71 26.76 -1.16
N THR A 418 6.58 28.04 -0.82
CA THR A 418 5.28 28.70 -0.65
C THR A 418 4.39 28.53 -1.89
N GLY A 419 4.90 28.82 -3.09
CA GLY A 419 4.09 28.72 -4.32
C GLY A 419 3.61 27.29 -4.62
N ILE A 420 4.46 26.28 -4.42
CA ILE A 420 4.10 24.89 -4.66
C ILE A 420 3.08 24.40 -3.61
N PHE A 421 3.32 24.69 -2.33
CA PHE A 421 2.42 24.27 -1.25
C PHE A 421 1.06 24.94 -1.34
N SER A 422 0.99 26.26 -1.62
CA SER A 422 -0.29 26.94 -1.82
C SER A 422 -1.04 26.45 -3.05
N SER A 423 -0.34 26.09 -4.13
CA SER A 423 -0.98 25.47 -5.31
C SER A 423 -1.59 24.11 -4.97
N LEU A 424 -0.86 23.27 -4.23
CA LEU A 424 -1.35 21.96 -3.78
C LEU A 424 -2.54 22.11 -2.82
N GLN A 425 -2.48 23.06 -1.88
CA GLN A 425 -3.58 23.35 -0.96
C GLN A 425 -4.86 23.78 -1.68
N LEU A 426 -4.75 24.68 -2.67
CA LEU A 426 -5.90 25.09 -3.45
C LEU A 426 -6.56 23.92 -4.19
N THR A 427 -5.74 23.04 -4.80
CA THR A 427 -6.23 21.84 -5.47
C THR A 427 -6.89 20.91 -4.48
N ALA A 428 -6.27 20.70 -3.31
CA ALA A 428 -6.79 19.81 -2.27
C ALA A 428 -8.13 20.30 -1.72
N THR A 429 -8.23 21.59 -1.41
CA THR A 429 -9.47 22.20 -0.92
C THR A 429 -10.60 22.11 -1.96
N ALA A 430 -10.29 22.36 -3.24
CA ALA A 430 -11.28 22.24 -4.31
C ALA A 430 -11.77 20.79 -4.50
N ALA A 431 -10.86 19.82 -4.46
CA ALA A 431 -11.19 18.41 -4.60
C ALA A 431 -12.00 17.88 -3.40
N ASP A 432 -11.64 18.30 -2.18
CA ASP A 432 -12.34 17.90 -0.95
C ASP A 432 -13.77 18.48 -0.87
N SER A 433 -13.97 19.68 -1.43
CA SER A 433 -15.29 20.31 -1.50
C SER A 433 -16.21 19.71 -2.56
N ALA A 434 -15.67 18.96 -3.51
CA ALA A 434 -16.40 18.30 -4.60
C ALA A 434 -16.74 16.82 -4.28
N SER A 435 -16.21 16.29 -3.18
CA SER A 435 -16.43 14.94 -2.67
C SER A 435 -17.58 14.92 -1.68
#